data_ac0a0a960acfc0b634245bbb2ab7a18e
#
_entry.id   ac0a0a960acfc0b634245bbb2ab7a18e
#
_cell.length_a   1.000
_cell.length_b   1.000
_cell.length_c   1.000
_cell.angle_alpha   90.00
_cell.angle_beta   90.00
_cell.angle_gamma   90.00
#
_symmetry.space_group_name_H-M   'P 1'
#
loop_
_entity.id
_entity.type
_entity.pdbx_description
1 polymer ?
#
loop_
_entity_poly.entity_id
_entity_poly.type
_entity_poly.pdbx_seq_one_letter_code
_entity_poly.pdbx_strand_id
1 'polypeptide(L)'
;MANENILVVEDEEDILELVRYNLNKEGYRVTGVLSGEEGLQAARSHPPDLIILDLMLPGTDGLTVCRELKQDARTRDLPIVILTAKGEEADIVAGLELGADDYITKP
;
A
#
# COMPACT_ATOMS: atom_id res chain seq x y z
N MET A 1 9.31 -19.72 -1.62
CA MET A 1 8.81 -19.57 -0.25
C MET A 1 8.38 -18.14 0.00
N ALA A 2 7.15 -18.00 0.36
CA ALA A 2 6.68 -16.69 0.77
C ALA A 2 7.20 -16.43 2.19
N ASN A 3 7.90 -15.37 2.38
CA ASN A 3 8.40 -14.91 3.67
C ASN A 3 8.70 -13.41 3.57
N GLU A 4 8.24 -12.82 2.50
CA GLU A 4 8.43 -11.41 2.26
C GLU A 4 7.57 -10.59 3.22
N ASN A 5 8.04 -9.39 3.51
CA ASN A 5 7.32 -8.43 4.34
C ASN A 5 6.47 -7.55 3.44
N ILE A 6 5.18 -7.50 3.73
CA ILE A 6 4.26 -6.65 3.00
C ILE A 6 3.71 -5.60 3.95
N LEU A 7 3.84 -4.33 3.56
CA LEU A 7 3.24 -3.23 4.31
C LEU A 7 1.89 -2.93 3.69
N VAL A 8 0.84 -2.97 4.50
CA VAL A 8 -0.52 -2.67 4.06
C VAL A 8 -0.97 -1.38 4.74
N VAL A 9 -1.31 -0.38 3.92
CA VAL A 9 -1.77 0.93 4.40
C VAL A 9 -3.26 1.03 4.07
N GLU A 10 -4.10 0.88 5.09
CA GLU A 10 -5.56 0.84 4.93
C GLU A 10 -6.21 1.33 6.22
N ASP A 11 -7.08 2.34 6.12
CA ASP A 11 -7.71 2.92 7.30
C ASP A 11 -8.92 2.15 7.81
N GLU A 12 -9.53 1.31 6.97
CA GLU A 12 -10.65 0.49 7.41
C GLU A 12 -10.14 -0.82 8.00
N GLU A 13 -10.32 -0.97 9.31
CA GLU A 13 -9.73 -2.10 10.03
C GLU A 13 -10.23 -3.46 9.54
N ASP A 14 -11.50 -3.55 9.15
CA ASP A 14 -12.05 -4.81 8.66
C ASP A 14 -11.37 -5.24 7.35
N ILE A 15 -11.11 -4.29 6.47
CA ILE A 15 -10.43 -4.57 5.21
C ILE A 15 -8.98 -4.93 5.46
N LEU A 16 -8.33 -4.18 6.36
CA LEU A 16 -6.95 -4.47 6.72
C LEU A 16 -6.80 -5.90 7.25
N GLU A 17 -7.71 -6.31 8.14
CA GLU A 17 -7.64 -7.66 8.70
C GLU A 17 -7.93 -8.74 7.67
N LEU A 18 -8.83 -8.46 6.74
CA LEU A 18 -9.10 -9.41 5.66
C LEU A 18 -7.87 -9.60 4.76
N VAL A 19 -7.23 -8.50 4.39
CA VAL A 19 -6.02 -8.54 3.57
C VAL A 19 -4.90 -9.25 4.33
N ARG A 20 -4.72 -8.90 5.61
CA ARG A 20 -3.72 -9.52 6.46
C ARG A 20 -3.92 -11.03 6.55
N TYR A 21 -5.16 -11.44 6.80
CA TYR A 21 -5.48 -12.86 6.92
C TYR A 21 -5.10 -13.63 5.64
N ASN A 22 -5.51 -13.10 4.50
CA ASN A 22 -5.24 -13.76 3.22
C ASN A 22 -3.74 -13.83 2.91
N LEU A 23 -3.01 -12.76 3.19
CA LEU A 23 -1.56 -12.74 2.94
C LEU A 23 -0.81 -13.66 3.89
N ASN A 24 -1.18 -13.65 5.17
CA ASN A 24 -0.55 -14.54 6.15
C ASN A 24 -0.77 -15.99 5.78
N LYS A 25 -1.94 -16.31 5.25
CA LYS A 25 -2.28 -17.65 4.82
C LYS A 25 -1.36 -18.14 3.71
N GLU A 26 -0.87 -17.22 2.87
CA GLU A 26 0.06 -17.53 1.80
C GLU A 26 1.52 -17.47 2.25
N GLY A 27 1.77 -17.22 3.53
CA GLY A 27 3.11 -17.24 4.09
C GLY A 27 3.80 -15.89 4.19
N TYR A 28 3.14 -14.80 3.80
CA TYR A 28 3.73 -13.46 3.90
C TYR A 28 3.66 -12.93 5.31
N ARG A 29 4.62 -12.08 5.66
CA ARG A 29 4.57 -11.30 6.90
C ARG A 29 3.92 -9.97 6.58
N VAL A 30 2.97 -9.56 7.41
CA VAL A 30 2.20 -8.35 7.14
C VAL A 30 2.37 -7.34 8.27
N THR A 31 2.74 -6.13 7.91
CA THR A 31 2.69 -4.98 8.80
C THR A 31 1.54 -4.11 8.32
N GLY A 32 0.55 -3.92 9.16
CA GLY A 32 -0.61 -3.10 8.82
C GLY A 32 -0.57 -1.78 9.55
N VAL A 33 -0.86 -0.68 8.83
CA VAL A 33 -0.97 0.66 9.41
C VAL A 33 -2.25 1.29 8.92
N LEU A 34 -2.75 2.28 9.65
CA LEU A 34 -4.06 2.86 9.42
C LEU A 34 -4.04 4.23 8.75
N SER A 35 -2.87 4.79 8.51
CA SER A 35 -2.78 6.12 7.90
C SER A 35 -1.61 6.21 6.94
N GLY A 36 -1.67 7.21 6.05
CA GLY A 36 -0.60 7.46 5.10
C GLY A 36 0.69 7.86 5.79
N GLU A 37 0.59 8.67 6.85
CA GLU A 37 1.76 9.09 7.63
C GLU A 37 2.47 7.89 8.24
N GLU A 38 1.71 6.99 8.85
CA GLU A 38 2.28 5.76 9.41
C GLU A 38 2.90 4.89 8.34
N GLY A 39 2.26 4.85 7.15
CA GLY A 39 2.78 4.10 6.02
C GLY A 39 4.12 4.62 5.54
N LEU A 40 4.25 5.94 5.41
CA LEU A 40 5.51 6.56 5.01
C LEU A 40 6.60 6.29 6.03
N GLN A 41 6.28 6.46 7.32
CA GLN A 41 7.25 6.23 8.38
C GLN A 41 7.71 4.76 8.40
N ALA A 42 6.77 3.83 8.31
CA ALA A 42 7.10 2.41 8.32
C ALA A 42 7.97 2.02 7.12
N ALA A 43 7.62 2.50 5.93
CA ALA A 43 8.37 2.18 4.72
C ALA A 43 9.80 2.72 4.77
N ARG A 44 9.98 3.90 5.34
CA ARG A 44 11.30 4.53 5.45
C ARG A 44 12.16 3.88 6.53
N SER A 45 11.56 3.50 7.65
CA SER A 45 12.29 2.92 8.78
C SER A 45 12.68 1.47 8.53
N HIS A 46 11.77 0.69 7.96
CA HIS A 46 11.96 -0.74 7.71
C HIS A 46 11.35 -1.06 6.34
N PRO A 47 12.09 -0.79 5.25
CA PRO A 47 11.53 -0.98 3.92
C PRO A 47 10.99 -2.40 3.73
N PRO A 48 9.71 -2.53 3.33
CA PRO A 48 9.13 -3.84 3.06
C PRO A 48 9.54 -4.34 1.68
N ASP A 49 9.10 -5.53 1.34
CA ASP A 49 9.33 -6.06 0.01
C ASP A 49 8.26 -5.59 -0.97
N LEU A 50 7.08 -5.20 -0.46
CA LEU A 50 5.98 -4.72 -1.27
C LEU A 50 5.05 -3.90 -0.41
N ILE A 51 4.42 -2.88 -1.01
CA ILE A 51 3.46 -2.02 -0.32
C ILE A 51 2.10 -2.17 -1.00
N ILE A 52 1.07 -2.43 -0.19
CA ILE A 52 -0.32 -2.38 -0.64
C ILE A 52 -0.89 -1.10 -0.04
N LEU A 53 -1.37 -0.20 -0.88
CA LEU A 53 -1.68 1.17 -0.51
C LEU A 53 -3.09 1.55 -0.93
N ASP A 54 -3.95 1.83 0.04
CA ASP A 54 -5.28 2.38 -0.22
C ASP A 54 -5.14 3.83 -0.68
N LEU A 55 -5.83 4.19 -1.75
CA LEU A 55 -5.79 5.55 -2.26
C LEU A 55 -6.71 6.51 -1.51
N MET A 56 -7.77 5.98 -0.90
CA MET A 56 -8.79 6.79 -0.24
C MET A 56 -8.54 6.93 1.25
N LEU A 57 -7.32 7.31 1.62
CA LEU A 57 -6.96 7.49 3.03
C LEU A 57 -7.35 8.89 3.51
N PRO A 58 -7.78 9.01 4.77
CA PRO A 58 -7.97 10.34 5.36
C PRO A 58 -6.62 11.00 5.65
N GLY A 59 -6.59 12.31 5.74
CA GLY A 59 -5.35 13.05 5.98
C GLY A 59 -4.45 13.00 4.76
N THR A 60 -3.25 12.45 4.92
CA THR A 60 -2.35 12.26 3.78
C THR A 60 -2.88 11.14 2.91
N ASP A 61 -3.39 11.48 1.74
CA ASP A 61 -4.04 10.50 0.87
C ASP A 61 -3.04 9.57 0.19
N GLY A 62 -3.58 8.48 -0.40
CA GLY A 62 -2.75 7.45 -1.00
C GLY A 62 -1.92 7.93 -2.19
N LEU A 63 -2.45 8.85 -3.00
CA LEU A 63 -1.69 9.38 -4.14
C LEU A 63 -0.47 10.16 -3.65
N THR A 64 -0.63 10.95 -2.59
CA THR A 64 0.48 11.69 -1.99
C THR A 64 1.52 10.72 -1.42
N VAL A 65 1.06 9.67 -0.73
CA VAL A 65 1.97 8.65 -0.21
C VAL A 65 2.76 7.99 -1.34
N CYS A 66 2.08 7.62 -2.42
CA CYS A 66 2.72 7.00 -3.58
C CYS A 66 3.80 7.92 -4.16
N ARG A 67 3.47 9.20 -4.35
CA ARG A 67 4.42 10.17 -4.89
C ARG A 67 5.63 10.31 -3.99
N GLU A 68 5.43 10.45 -2.68
CA GLU A 68 6.53 10.61 -1.75
C GLU A 68 7.42 9.38 -1.68
N LEU A 69 6.83 8.19 -1.75
CA LEU A 69 7.63 6.95 -1.78
C LEU A 69 8.51 6.90 -3.02
N LYS A 70 7.98 7.32 -4.17
CA LYS A 70 8.73 7.27 -5.43
C LYS A 70 9.79 8.37 -5.52
N GLN A 71 9.67 9.44 -4.76
CA GLN A 71 10.65 10.53 -4.73
C GLN A 71 11.77 10.30 -3.73
N ASP A 72 11.61 9.37 -2.80
CA ASP A 72 12.59 9.10 -1.75
C ASP A 72 13.52 7.97 -2.20
N ALA A 73 14.82 8.23 -2.17
CA ALA A 73 15.80 7.24 -2.60
C ALA A 73 15.73 5.93 -1.81
N ARG A 74 15.23 5.99 -0.57
CA ARG A 74 15.12 4.79 0.27
C ARG A 74 13.97 3.87 -0.15
N THR A 75 12.97 4.41 -0.84
CA THR A 75 11.72 3.69 -1.11
C THR A 75 11.31 3.66 -2.57
N ARG A 76 12.00 4.41 -3.44
CA ARG A 76 11.54 4.58 -4.83
C ARG A 76 11.50 3.28 -5.65
N ASP A 77 12.28 2.28 -5.26
CA ASP A 77 12.32 1.01 -5.98
C ASP A 77 11.36 -0.04 -5.40
N LEU A 78 10.64 0.31 -4.33
CA LEU A 78 9.68 -0.62 -3.73
C LEU A 78 8.47 -0.79 -4.63
N PRO A 79 8.04 -2.03 -4.88
CA PRO A 79 6.79 -2.26 -5.63
C PRO A 79 5.60 -1.75 -4.85
N ILE A 80 4.71 -1.05 -5.53
CA ILE A 80 3.48 -0.50 -4.93
C ILE A 80 2.28 -1.06 -5.67
N VAL A 81 1.37 -1.69 -4.92
CA VAL A 81 0.09 -2.16 -5.44
C VAL A 81 -1.00 -1.30 -4.82
N ILE A 82 -1.81 -0.66 -5.66
CA ILE A 82 -2.90 0.19 -5.20
C ILE A 82 -4.08 -0.67 -4.80
N LEU A 83 -4.67 -0.37 -3.63
CA LEU A 83 -5.91 -0.98 -3.18
C LEU A 83 -7.00 0.07 -3.36
N THR A 84 -8.02 -0.22 -4.15
CA THR A 84 -9.00 0.78 -4.51
C THR A 84 -10.42 0.21 -4.56
N ALA A 85 -11.42 1.08 -4.41
CA ALA A 85 -12.80 0.68 -4.56
C ALA A 85 -13.14 0.48 -6.03
N LYS A 86 -14.13 -0.35 -6.29
CA LYS A 86 -14.62 -0.59 -7.63
C LYS A 86 -15.15 0.72 -8.22
N GLY A 87 -14.78 1.02 -9.45
CA GLY A 87 -15.25 2.23 -10.13
C GLY A 87 -14.35 3.43 -10.01
N GLU A 88 -13.21 3.31 -9.36
CA GLU A 88 -12.28 4.43 -9.13
C GLU A 88 -11.18 4.48 -10.21
N GLU A 89 -11.56 4.39 -11.47
CA GLU A 89 -10.60 4.30 -12.58
C GLU A 89 -9.68 5.50 -12.68
N ALA A 90 -10.19 6.71 -12.42
CA ALA A 90 -9.35 7.92 -12.48
C ALA A 90 -8.22 7.86 -11.46
N ASP A 91 -8.51 7.35 -10.25
CA ASP A 91 -7.51 7.22 -9.20
C ASP A 91 -6.48 6.13 -9.54
N ILE A 92 -6.93 5.06 -10.18
CA ILE A 92 -6.03 4.00 -10.65
C ILE A 92 -5.03 4.56 -11.66
N VAL A 93 -5.53 5.30 -12.65
CA VAL A 93 -4.67 5.90 -13.66
C VAL A 93 -3.67 6.85 -13.03
N ALA A 94 -4.14 7.72 -12.11
CA ALA A 94 -3.26 8.67 -11.43
C ALA A 94 -2.17 7.94 -10.63
N GLY A 95 -2.53 6.87 -9.92
CA GLY A 95 -1.56 6.10 -9.15
C GLY A 95 -0.52 5.41 -10.03
N LEU A 96 -0.95 4.82 -11.13
CA LEU A 96 -0.02 4.18 -12.06
C LEU A 96 0.92 5.19 -12.70
N GLU A 97 0.41 6.39 -13.03
CA GLU A 97 1.25 7.45 -13.58
C GLU A 97 2.28 7.96 -12.55
N LEU A 98 1.97 7.90 -11.27
CA LEU A 98 2.90 8.28 -10.21
C LEU A 98 3.93 7.19 -9.91
N GLY A 99 3.81 6.03 -10.53
CA GLY A 99 4.80 4.97 -10.40
C GLY A 99 4.34 3.70 -9.69
N ALA A 100 3.06 3.57 -9.38
CA ALA A 100 2.55 2.31 -8.83
C ALA A 100 2.67 1.22 -9.90
N ASP A 101 2.88 0.00 -9.47
CA ASP A 101 3.15 -1.13 -10.38
C ASP A 101 1.89 -1.86 -10.79
N ASP A 102 0.85 -1.83 -9.96
CA ASP A 102 -0.39 -2.55 -10.25
C ASP A 102 -1.47 -2.07 -9.29
N TYR A 103 -2.66 -2.62 -9.43
CA TYR A 103 -3.77 -2.31 -8.53
C TYR A 103 -4.62 -3.56 -8.30
N ILE A 104 -5.35 -3.55 -7.17
CA ILE A 104 -6.37 -4.56 -6.88
C ILE A 104 -7.60 -3.84 -6.35
N THR A 105 -8.78 -4.40 -6.62
CA THR A 105 -10.03 -3.84 -6.17
C THR A 105 -10.41 -4.42 -4.81
N LYS A 106 -10.91 -3.58 -3.92
CA LYS A 106 -11.38 -4.02 -2.61
C LYS A 106 -12.55 -4.99 -2.77
N PRO A 107 -12.68 -5.97 -1.87
CA PRO A 107 -13.80 -6.90 -1.87
C PRO A 107 -15.13 -6.24 -1.53
#